data_a72ea90851db9ee385ebc8ee3d1877d9
#
_entry.id   a72ea90851db9ee385ebc8ee3d1877d9
#
_cell.length_a   1.000
_cell.length_b   1.000
_cell.length_c   1.000
_cell.angle_alpha   90.00
_cell.angle_beta   90.00
_cell.angle_gamma   90.00
#
_symmetry.space_group_name_H-M   'P 1'
#
loop_
_entity.id
_entity.type
_entity.pdbx_description
1 polymer ?
#
loop_
_entity_poly.entity_id
_entity_poly.type
_entity_poly.pdbx_seq_one_letter_code
_entity_poly.pdbx_strand_id
1 'polypeptide(L)'
;MANFFSDNKDLQFHLQHPLMRKIVELKERGFAEKDLYDYAPQDFDDAMDNYRRVLEIAGEVCGEVIAPNAEGVDHEGPRVVDDHVEYASGTVENMKAVVDAGLSGMTLPRKYDGLNFPLICFVMANEMVARADASFENIWGLQDCAETLNEFASEEIKQKYLPWVSAGATCAMDLTEPDAGSDLGAVMLKATWSEERQTWLLNGVKRFITNGDGEVSLVLARTEEGTTDARGLSMLVYDKRDGGVKVRRIENKLGIKGSPTCELVFTNAPAQLVGDRKMGLIKYVMSLMNAARLGIGAQSVGCLLYTSPSPTRLRR
;
A
#
# COMPACT_ATOMS: atom_id res chain seq x y z
N MET A 1 0.97 28.84 -1.06
CA MET A 1 1.07 27.46 -0.61
C MET A 1 1.23 26.57 -1.83
N ALA A 2 2.18 25.63 -1.83
CA ALA A 2 2.40 24.70 -2.93
C ALA A 2 1.32 23.62 -2.87
N ASN A 3 0.59 23.41 -3.96
CA ASN A 3 -0.43 22.36 -4.02
C ASN A 3 -0.23 21.53 -5.30
N PHE A 4 0.19 20.29 -5.14
CA PHE A 4 0.61 19.44 -6.26
C PHE A 4 -0.54 18.98 -7.15
N PHE A 5 -1.80 19.10 -6.71
CA PHE A 5 -2.96 18.90 -7.55
C PHE A 5 -3.35 20.18 -8.31
N SER A 6 -3.49 21.30 -7.61
CA SER A 6 -3.92 22.57 -8.21
C SER A 6 -2.89 23.12 -9.21
N ASP A 7 -1.61 22.81 -9.02
CA ASP A 7 -0.51 23.18 -9.92
C ASP A 7 -0.37 22.23 -11.12
N ASN A 8 -1.04 21.08 -11.12
CA ASN A 8 -0.93 20.05 -12.16
C ASN A 8 -2.19 20.02 -13.06
N LYS A 9 -2.07 20.65 -14.24
CA LYS A 9 -3.19 20.70 -15.19
C LYS A 9 -3.52 19.35 -15.81
N ASP A 10 -2.55 18.42 -15.88
CA ASP A 10 -2.78 17.10 -16.44
C ASP A 10 -3.64 16.25 -15.51
N LEU A 11 -3.40 16.28 -14.19
CA LEU A 11 -4.27 15.62 -13.21
C LEU A 11 -5.69 16.18 -13.25
N GLN A 12 -5.84 17.52 -13.32
CA GLN A 12 -7.16 18.16 -13.43
C GLN A 12 -7.86 17.77 -14.73
N PHE A 13 -7.14 17.67 -15.86
CA PHE A 13 -7.67 17.22 -17.12
C PHE A 13 -8.16 15.76 -17.04
N HIS A 14 -7.40 14.87 -16.46
CA HIS A 14 -7.78 13.47 -16.28
C HIS A 14 -8.99 13.30 -15.36
N LEU A 15 -9.10 14.11 -14.32
CA LEU A 15 -10.28 14.08 -13.44
C LEU A 15 -11.57 14.52 -14.18
N GLN A 16 -11.44 15.35 -15.22
CA GLN A 16 -12.57 15.81 -16.05
C GLN A 16 -12.86 14.90 -17.26
N HIS A 17 -12.16 13.75 -17.38
CA HIS A 17 -12.33 12.87 -18.53
C HIS A 17 -13.78 12.35 -18.64
N PRO A 18 -14.38 12.29 -19.85
CA PRO A 18 -15.79 11.88 -20.03
C PRO A 18 -16.13 10.51 -19.44
N LEU A 19 -15.17 9.59 -19.34
CA LEU A 19 -15.35 8.28 -18.71
C LEU A 19 -15.57 8.35 -17.19
N MET A 20 -15.27 9.48 -16.54
CA MET A 20 -15.49 9.62 -15.10
C MET A 20 -16.94 9.38 -14.71
N ARG A 21 -17.91 9.79 -15.55
CA ARG A 21 -19.33 9.49 -15.29
C ARG A 21 -19.57 7.98 -15.15
N LYS A 22 -18.97 7.17 -16.04
CA LYS A 22 -19.11 5.71 -15.98
C LYS A 22 -18.37 5.09 -14.80
N ILE A 23 -17.18 5.61 -14.50
CA ILE A 23 -16.34 5.16 -13.37
C ILE A 23 -17.09 5.42 -12.05
N VAL A 24 -17.61 6.62 -11.85
CA VAL A 24 -18.37 7.01 -10.65
C VAL A 24 -19.63 6.16 -10.50
N GLU A 25 -20.41 6.00 -11.57
CA GLU A 25 -21.62 5.18 -11.57
C GLU A 25 -21.35 3.74 -11.11
N LEU A 26 -20.26 3.13 -11.61
CA LEU A 26 -19.86 1.78 -11.25
C LEU A 26 -19.33 1.70 -9.81
N LYS A 27 -18.47 2.65 -9.41
CA LYS A 27 -17.88 2.64 -8.06
C LYS A 27 -18.92 2.92 -6.99
N GLU A 28 -19.81 3.89 -7.21
CA GLU A 28 -20.89 4.26 -6.29
C GLU A 28 -22.14 3.38 -6.43
N ARG A 29 -22.12 2.42 -7.37
CA ARG A 29 -23.24 1.48 -7.59
C ARG A 29 -24.60 2.19 -7.71
N GLY A 30 -24.62 3.29 -8.49
CA GLY A 30 -25.79 4.14 -8.62
C GLY A 30 -26.16 4.89 -7.34
N PHE A 31 -25.15 5.25 -6.53
CA PHE A 31 -25.29 5.97 -5.25
C PHE A 31 -26.10 5.20 -4.20
N ALA A 32 -25.91 3.87 -4.17
CA ALA A 32 -26.64 2.97 -3.27
C ALA A 32 -26.37 3.22 -1.77
N GLU A 33 -25.29 3.90 -1.42
CA GLU A 33 -24.86 4.17 -0.04
C GLU A 33 -25.16 5.61 0.42
N LYS A 34 -25.80 6.43 -0.40
CA LYS A 34 -26.02 7.87 -0.16
C LYS A 34 -26.74 8.21 1.15
N ASP A 35 -27.60 7.32 1.62
CA ASP A 35 -28.36 7.48 2.87
C ASP A 35 -27.78 6.67 4.03
N LEU A 36 -26.66 5.96 3.82
CA LEU A 36 -26.03 5.08 4.82
C LEU A 36 -24.84 5.74 5.50
N TYR A 37 -24.15 6.64 4.80
CA TYR A 37 -22.95 7.32 5.32
C TYR A 37 -23.02 8.81 5.01
N ASP A 38 -22.77 9.65 6.00
CA ASP A 38 -22.86 11.13 5.87
C ASP A 38 -21.92 11.71 4.80
N TYR A 39 -20.80 10.99 4.50
CA TYR A 39 -19.84 11.39 3.48
C TYR A 39 -20.00 10.66 2.13
N ALA A 40 -21.04 9.83 1.99
CA ALA A 40 -21.33 9.21 0.70
C ALA A 40 -21.99 10.23 -0.26
N PRO A 41 -21.53 10.29 -1.53
CA PRO A 41 -22.07 11.27 -2.47
C PRO A 41 -23.52 10.99 -2.82
N GLN A 42 -24.28 12.07 -3.00
CA GLN A 42 -25.71 12.01 -3.33
C GLN A 42 -25.94 11.76 -4.82
N ASP A 43 -25.04 12.28 -5.66
CA ASP A 43 -25.07 12.18 -7.10
C ASP A 43 -23.67 12.29 -7.73
N PHE A 44 -23.63 12.38 -9.06
CA PHE A 44 -22.37 12.47 -9.80
C PHE A 44 -21.58 13.75 -9.50
N ASP A 45 -22.27 14.88 -9.43
CA ASP A 45 -21.61 16.16 -9.24
C ASP A 45 -21.02 16.26 -7.82
N ASP A 46 -21.74 15.77 -6.82
CA ASP A 46 -21.26 15.66 -5.44
C ASP A 46 -20.07 14.69 -5.33
N ALA A 47 -20.12 13.55 -6.03
CA ALA A 47 -18.97 12.63 -6.08
C ALA A 47 -17.72 13.30 -6.68
N MET A 48 -17.87 14.02 -7.78
CA MET A 48 -16.76 14.72 -8.42
C MET A 48 -16.20 15.85 -7.58
N ASP A 49 -17.06 16.56 -6.84
CA ASP A 49 -16.63 17.58 -5.87
C ASP A 49 -15.85 16.95 -4.70
N ASN A 50 -16.31 15.82 -4.17
CA ASN A 50 -15.61 15.07 -3.11
C ASN A 50 -14.23 14.59 -3.59
N TYR A 51 -14.16 14.01 -4.78
CA TYR A 51 -12.86 13.56 -5.35
C TYR A 51 -11.89 14.72 -5.52
N ARG A 52 -12.36 15.85 -6.04
CA ARG A 52 -11.55 17.06 -6.20
C ARG A 52 -11.03 17.56 -4.86
N ARG A 53 -11.90 17.71 -3.86
CA ARG A 53 -11.51 18.20 -2.53
C ARG A 53 -10.43 17.32 -1.88
N VAL A 54 -10.60 15.99 -1.93
CA VAL A 54 -9.61 15.07 -1.36
C VAL A 54 -8.28 15.12 -2.13
N LEU A 55 -8.31 15.24 -3.46
CA LEU A 55 -7.09 15.42 -4.25
C LEU A 55 -6.41 16.78 -4.00
N GLU A 56 -7.17 17.85 -3.74
CA GLU A 56 -6.63 19.15 -3.32
C GLU A 56 -5.97 19.05 -1.93
N ILE A 57 -6.59 18.37 -0.98
CA ILE A 57 -5.99 18.10 0.35
C ILE A 57 -4.71 17.27 0.20
N ALA A 58 -4.74 16.20 -0.60
CA ALA A 58 -3.55 15.39 -0.88
C ALA A 58 -2.44 16.23 -1.53
N GLY A 59 -2.78 17.10 -2.48
CA GLY A 59 -1.83 18.03 -3.12
C GLY A 59 -1.21 19.02 -2.15
N GLU A 60 -1.96 19.51 -1.18
CA GLU A 60 -1.48 20.41 -0.13
C GLU A 60 -0.53 19.66 0.83
N VAL A 61 -0.92 18.50 1.34
CA VAL A 61 -0.06 17.66 2.20
C VAL A 61 1.25 17.31 1.48
N CYS A 62 1.19 16.96 0.19
CA CYS A 62 2.38 16.69 -0.61
C CYS A 62 3.30 17.91 -0.73
N GLY A 63 2.73 19.10 -0.98
CA GLY A 63 3.51 20.31 -1.22
C GLY A 63 4.06 20.96 0.04
N GLU A 64 3.30 20.94 1.14
CA GLU A 64 3.61 21.68 2.37
C GLU A 64 4.27 20.81 3.46
N VAL A 65 4.10 19.48 3.42
CA VAL A 65 4.64 18.56 4.44
C VAL A 65 5.63 17.56 3.83
N ILE A 66 5.18 16.74 2.88
CA ILE A 66 5.99 15.60 2.40
C ILE A 66 7.23 16.10 1.64
N ALA A 67 7.07 17.01 0.68
CA ALA A 67 8.17 17.48 -0.15
C ALA A 67 9.26 18.22 0.66
N PRO A 68 8.95 19.08 1.66
CA PRO A 68 9.95 19.67 2.53
C PRO A 68 10.76 18.66 3.35
N ASN A 69 10.17 17.52 3.72
CA ASN A 69 10.82 16.49 4.52
C ASN A 69 11.73 15.56 3.69
N ALA A 70 11.57 15.48 2.37
CA ALA A 70 12.18 14.47 1.51
C ALA A 70 13.71 14.39 1.60
N GLU A 71 14.40 15.54 1.59
CA GLU A 71 15.88 15.60 1.71
C GLU A 71 16.34 15.09 3.08
N GLY A 72 15.68 15.53 4.16
CA GLY A 72 15.98 15.07 5.52
C GLY A 72 15.77 13.59 5.70
N VAL A 73 14.67 13.05 5.14
CA VAL A 73 14.34 11.62 5.14
C VAL A 73 15.40 10.79 4.42
N ASP A 74 15.89 11.23 3.25
CA ASP A 74 16.93 10.50 2.50
C ASP A 74 18.28 10.49 3.23
N HIS A 75 18.61 11.59 3.95
CA HIS A 75 19.84 11.68 4.74
C HIS A 75 19.77 10.88 6.04
N GLU A 76 18.69 10.96 6.80
CA GLU A 76 18.52 10.25 8.06
C GLU A 76 18.34 8.75 7.82
N GLY A 77 17.43 8.38 6.93
CA GLY A 77 17.05 7.01 6.61
C GLY A 77 16.45 6.24 7.79
N PRO A 78 15.79 5.11 7.51
CA PRO A 78 15.32 4.19 8.55
C PRO A 78 16.47 3.35 9.12
N ARG A 79 16.33 2.93 10.38
CA ARG A 79 17.29 2.05 11.06
C ARG A 79 16.61 0.92 11.80
N VAL A 80 17.37 -0.14 12.11
CA VAL A 80 16.88 -1.26 12.93
C VAL A 80 17.19 -0.98 14.39
N VAL A 81 16.17 -0.99 15.23
CA VAL A 81 16.26 -0.86 16.68
C VAL A 81 15.41 -1.95 17.32
N ASP A 82 15.99 -2.76 18.20
CA ASP A 82 15.29 -3.84 18.90
C ASP A 82 14.48 -4.78 17.96
N ASP A 83 15.12 -5.20 16.85
CA ASP A 83 14.54 -6.07 15.83
C ASP A 83 13.35 -5.45 15.03
N HIS A 84 13.14 -4.13 15.13
CA HIS A 84 12.07 -3.37 14.44
C HIS A 84 12.65 -2.20 13.64
N VAL A 85 11.83 -1.64 12.73
CA VAL A 85 12.17 -0.41 12.00
C VAL A 85 11.85 0.82 12.85
N GLU A 86 12.86 1.66 13.03
CA GLU A 86 12.68 3.05 13.42
C GLU A 86 12.80 3.92 12.16
N TYR A 87 11.71 4.60 11.80
CA TYR A 87 11.66 5.46 10.62
C TYR A 87 12.37 6.78 10.85
N ALA A 88 12.80 7.42 9.76
CA ALA A 88 13.28 8.80 9.81
C ALA A 88 12.17 9.73 10.37
N SER A 89 12.58 10.77 11.08
CA SER A 89 11.66 11.72 11.73
C SER A 89 10.65 12.34 10.76
N GLY A 90 11.12 12.75 9.57
CA GLY A 90 10.25 13.27 8.51
C GLY A 90 9.28 12.24 7.96
N THR A 91 9.64 10.94 7.93
CA THR A 91 8.72 9.87 7.53
C THR A 91 7.57 9.72 8.54
N VAL A 92 7.87 9.79 9.84
CA VAL A 92 6.84 9.75 10.91
C VAL A 92 5.89 10.95 10.80
N GLU A 93 6.42 12.14 10.53
CA GLU A 93 5.61 13.34 10.29
C GLU A 93 4.72 13.20 9.06
N ASN A 94 5.26 12.69 7.96
CA ASN A 94 4.51 12.43 6.73
C ASN A 94 3.37 11.42 6.96
N MET A 95 3.64 10.30 7.68
CA MET A 95 2.60 9.32 8.04
C MET A 95 1.49 9.98 8.84
N LYS A 96 1.84 10.78 9.86
CA LYS A 96 0.85 11.50 10.65
C LYS A 96 0.02 12.45 9.79
N ALA A 97 0.64 13.21 8.91
CA ALA A 97 -0.05 14.18 8.06
C ALA A 97 -1.07 13.51 7.12
N VAL A 98 -0.73 12.36 6.50
CA VAL A 98 -1.66 11.65 5.61
C VAL A 98 -2.81 10.99 6.39
N VAL A 99 -2.56 10.52 7.61
CA VAL A 99 -3.61 9.97 8.51
C VAL A 99 -4.55 11.08 8.97
N ASP A 100 -4.00 12.20 9.46
CA ASP A 100 -4.79 13.35 9.92
C ASP A 100 -5.65 13.96 8.79
N ALA A 101 -5.17 13.87 7.55
CA ALA A 101 -5.88 14.31 6.35
C ALA A 101 -6.89 13.27 5.80
N GLY A 102 -7.02 12.10 6.42
CA GLY A 102 -7.93 11.04 5.98
C GLY A 102 -7.56 10.39 4.65
N LEU A 103 -6.27 10.34 4.31
CA LEU A 103 -5.76 9.79 3.04
C LEU A 103 -5.37 8.31 3.13
N SER A 104 -5.80 7.59 4.17
CA SER A 104 -5.65 6.15 4.30
C SER A 104 -6.93 5.44 3.86
N GLY A 105 -6.81 4.23 3.30
CA GLY A 105 -7.97 3.46 2.85
C GLY A 105 -8.77 4.14 1.72
N MET A 106 -8.11 4.90 0.85
CA MET A 106 -8.79 5.70 -0.18
C MET A 106 -9.74 4.88 -1.06
N THR A 107 -9.35 3.68 -1.46
CA THR A 107 -10.14 2.82 -2.36
C THR A 107 -11.07 1.86 -1.62
N LEU A 108 -10.83 1.64 -0.32
CA LEU A 108 -11.59 0.70 0.49
C LEU A 108 -13.06 1.10 0.65
N PRO A 109 -13.97 0.11 0.75
CA PRO A 109 -15.39 0.37 0.98
C PRO A 109 -15.66 1.14 2.26
N ARG A 110 -16.71 1.97 2.26
CA ARG A 110 -17.15 2.77 3.44
C ARG A 110 -17.48 1.90 4.65
N LYS A 111 -17.98 0.67 4.44
CA LYS A 111 -18.25 -0.29 5.54
C LYS A 111 -17.02 -0.71 6.34
N TYR A 112 -15.81 -0.37 5.85
CA TYR A 112 -14.54 -0.55 6.53
C TYR A 112 -13.83 0.79 6.76
N ASP A 113 -14.59 1.86 6.93
CA ASP A 113 -14.12 3.22 7.16
C ASP A 113 -13.25 3.80 6.03
N GLY A 114 -13.34 3.23 4.83
CA GLY A 114 -12.66 3.73 3.62
C GLY A 114 -13.43 4.84 2.92
N LEU A 115 -12.76 5.53 1.98
CA LEU A 115 -13.37 6.61 1.21
C LEU A 115 -14.19 6.12 0.01
N ASN A 116 -14.05 4.85 -0.37
CA ASN A 116 -14.66 4.25 -1.56
C ASN A 116 -14.32 4.99 -2.87
N PHE A 117 -13.12 5.56 -2.98
CA PHE A 117 -12.70 6.28 -4.18
C PHE A 117 -12.35 5.31 -5.33
N PRO A 118 -12.58 5.70 -6.58
CA PRO A 118 -12.14 4.92 -7.72
C PRO A 118 -10.60 4.92 -7.82
N LEU A 119 -10.05 3.83 -8.35
CA LEU A 119 -8.61 3.62 -8.47
C LEU A 119 -7.89 4.78 -9.18
N ILE A 120 -8.55 5.46 -10.13
CA ILE A 120 -7.97 6.62 -10.82
C ILE A 120 -7.61 7.76 -9.87
N CYS A 121 -8.42 8.02 -8.82
CA CYS A 121 -8.11 9.04 -7.83
C CYS A 121 -6.92 8.64 -6.97
N PHE A 122 -6.82 7.36 -6.61
CA PHE A 122 -5.66 6.84 -5.88
C PHE A 122 -4.37 6.92 -6.70
N VAL A 123 -4.42 6.60 -8.01
CA VAL A 123 -3.28 6.74 -8.92
C VAL A 123 -2.83 8.21 -9.04
N MET A 124 -3.76 9.15 -9.09
CA MET A 124 -3.45 10.59 -9.07
C MET A 124 -2.76 10.99 -7.76
N ALA A 125 -3.24 10.48 -6.62
CA ALA A 125 -2.62 10.73 -5.33
C ALA A 125 -1.21 10.12 -5.26
N ASN A 126 -1.01 8.90 -5.77
CA ASN A 126 0.31 8.25 -5.88
C ASN A 126 1.32 9.11 -6.67
N GLU A 127 0.90 9.68 -7.81
CA GLU A 127 1.75 10.57 -8.60
C GLU A 127 2.19 11.79 -7.78
N MET A 128 1.27 12.40 -7.02
CA MET A 128 1.58 13.57 -6.20
C MET A 128 2.50 13.22 -5.02
N VAL A 129 2.23 12.13 -4.32
CA VAL A 129 3.07 11.63 -3.23
C VAL A 129 4.47 11.28 -3.73
N ALA A 130 4.57 10.58 -4.86
CA ALA A 130 5.87 10.22 -5.46
C ALA A 130 6.66 11.44 -5.96
N ARG A 131 5.97 12.48 -6.46
CA ARG A 131 6.60 13.76 -6.80
C ARG A 131 7.15 14.46 -5.57
N ALA A 132 6.50 14.33 -4.41
CA ALA A 132 6.93 14.89 -3.15
C ALA A 132 8.10 14.12 -2.55
N ASP A 133 7.92 12.80 -2.36
CA ASP A 133 8.93 11.85 -1.89
C ASP A 133 8.59 10.43 -2.38
N ALA A 134 9.34 9.95 -3.36
CA ALA A 134 9.16 8.60 -3.91
C ALA A 134 9.44 7.49 -2.87
N SER A 135 10.22 7.77 -1.82
CA SER A 135 10.45 6.80 -0.74
C SER A 135 9.23 6.69 0.17
N PHE A 136 8.56 7.80 0.44
CA PHE A 136 7.33 7.80 1.22
C PHE A 136 6.17 7.15 0.46
N GLU A 137 6.10 7.34 -0.87
CA GLU A 137 5.11 6.66 -1.70
C GLU A 137 5.22 5.13 -1.57
N ASN A 138 6.42 4.56 -1.51
CA ASN A 138 6.62 3.13 -1.27
C ASN A 138 6.08 2.63 0.09
N ILE A 139 5.83 3.50 1.05
CA ILE A 139 5.20 3.14 2.33
C ILE A 139 3.68 3.35 2.24
N TRP A 140 3.27 4.55 1.86
CA TRP A 140 1.87 4.94 1.81
C TRP A 140 1.09 4.19 0.71
N GLY A 141 1.70 3.96 -0.45
CA GLY A 141 1.09 3.24 -1.58
C GLY A 141 0.78 1.78 -1.27
N LEU A 142 1.48 1.15 -0.32
CA LEU A 142 1.21 -0.23 0.11
C LEU A 142 -0.17 -0.43 0.76
N GLN A 143 -0.94 0.62 1.05
CA GLN A 143 -2.36 0.47 1.41
C GLN A 143 -3.15 -0.33 0.36
N ASP A 144 -2.67 -0.43 -0.88
CA ASP A 144 -3.20 -1.31 -1.92
C ASP A 144 -3.22 -2.82 -1.53
N CYS A 145 -2.40 -3.26 -0.57
CA CYS A 145 -2.49 -4.60 0.00
C CYS A 145 -3.88 -4.90 0.57
N ALA A 146 -4.54 -3.89 1.11
CA ALA A 146 -5.88 -4.01 1.66
C ALA A 146 -6.95 -4.29 0.60
N GLU A 147 -6.76 -3.87 -0.67
CA GLU A 147 -7.65 -4.25 -1.77
C GLU A 147 -7.60 -5.77 -2.03
N THR A 148 -6.43 -6.39 -1.91
CA THR A 148 -6.32 -7.85 -2.02
C THR A 148 -7.08 -8.56 -0.89
N LEU A 149 -7.02 -8.03 0.34
CA LEU A 149 -7.83 -8.53 1.44
C LEU A 149 -9.32 -8.30 1.18
N ASN A 150 -9.70 -7.13 0.69
CA ASN A 150 -11.08 -6.79 0.36
C ASN A 150 -11.66 -7.71 -0.73
N GLU A 151 -10.86 -8.09 -1.71
CA GLU A 151 -11.30 -8.98 -2.80
C GLU A 151 -11.39 -10.45 -2.36
N PHE A 152 -10.41 -10.97 -1.62
CA PHE A 152 -10.21 -12.41 -1.45
C PHE A 152 -10.34 -12.94 -0.03
N ALA A 153 -10.25 -12.11 1.00
CA ALA A 153 -10.29 -12.57 2.38
C ALA A 153 -11.71 -12.90 2.85
N SER A 154 -11.81 -13.69 3.93
CA SER A 154 -13.06 -13.90 4.64
C SER A 154 -13.58 -12.60 5.25
N GLU A 155 -14.89 -12.52 5.54
CA GLU A 155 -15.47 -11.33 6.15
C GLU A 155 -14.85 -11.05 7.53
N GLU A 156 -14.48 -12.09 8.30
CA GLU A 156 -13.79 -11.96 9.58
C GLU A 156 -12.44 -11.24 9.44
N ILE A 157 -11.62 -11.64 8.45
CA ILE A 157 -10.34 -11.01 8.15
C ILE A 157 -10.55 -9.55 7.69
N LYS A 158 -11.54 -9.30 6.84
CA LYS A 158 -11.88 -7.95 6.37
C LYS A 158 -12.24 -7.04 7.53
N GLN A 159 -13.13 -7.47 8.41
CA GLN A 159 -13.56 -6.71 9.59
C GLN A 159 -12.40 -6.42 10.56
N LYS A 160 -11.43 -7.32 10.65
CA LYS A 160 -10.26 -7.14 11.53
C LYS A 160 -9.25 -6.14 10.97
N TYR A 161 -8.95 -6.21 9.67
CA TYR A 161 -7.79 -5.51 9.10
C TYR A 161 -8.13 -4.26 8.29
N LEU A 162 -9.26 -4.25 7.54
CA LEU A 162 -9.55 -3.13 6.65
C LEU A 162 -9.83 -1.81 7.40
N PRO A 163 -10.60 -1.79 8.50
CA PRO A 163 -10.75 -0.56 9.30
C PRO A 163 -9.41 -0.07 9.88
N TRP A 164 -8.53 -1.01 10.25
CA TRP A 164 -7.21 -0.64 10.77
C TRP A 164 -6.33 0.01 9.71
N VAL A 165 -6.33 -0.51 8.46
CA VAL A 165 -5.64 0.15 7.34
C VAL A 165 -6.28 1.49 7.02
N SER A 166 -7.61 1.60 7.03
CA SER A 166 -8.30 2.90 6.86
C SER A 166 -7.94 3.91 7.95
N ALA A 167 -7.62 3.44 9.15
CA ALA A 167 -7.11 4.27 10.25
C ALA A 167 -5.60 4.57 10.19
N GLY A 168 -4.89 4.13 9.14
CA GLY A 168 -3.49 4.46 8.89
C GLY A 168 -2.48 3.35 9.18
N ALA A 169 -2.92 2.12 9.50
CA ALA A 169 -1.98 0.99 9.62
C ALA A 169 -1.24 0.77 8.29
N THR A 170 0.07 0.64 8.36
CA THR A 170 0.92 0.43 7.18
C THR A 170 0.94 -1.04 6.78
N CYS A 171 1.14 -1.29 5.49
CA CYS A 171 1.15 -2.63 4.94
C CYS A 171 2.53 -3.05 4.42
N ALA A 172 2.71 -4.36 4.22
CA ALA A 172 3.85 -4.96 3.54
C ALA A 172 3.44 -6.12 2.64
N MET A 173 4.27 -6.39 1.61
CA MET A 173 4.14 -7.54 0.71
C MET A 173 5.34 -8.47 0.91
N ASP A 174 5.21 -9.49 1.76
CA ASP A 174 6.29 -10.39 2.12
C ASP A 174 6.37 -11.57 1.12
N LEU A 175 6.84 -11.28 -0.09
CA LEU A 175 6.84 -12.25 -1.20
C LEU A 175 8.23 -12.83 -1.44
N THR A 176 9.22 -11.98 -1.66
CA THR A 176 10.57 -12.32 -2.12
C THR A 176 11.41 -12.99 -1.03
N GLU A 177 12.23 -13.96 -1.45
CA GLU A 177 13.25 -14.64 -0.63
C GLU A 177 14.64 -14.48 -1.26
N PRO A 178 15.73 -14.79 -0.54
CA PRO A 178 17.09 -14.69 -1.09
C PRO A 178 17.26 -15.38 -2.44
N ASP A 179 16.64 -16.56 -2.60
CA ASP A 179 16.76 -17.42 -3.80
C ASP A 179 15.48 -17.46 -4.65
N ALA A 180 14.44 -16.69 -4.30
CA ALA A 180 13.14 -16.70 -4.97
C ALA A 180 12.57 -15.27 -5.09
N GLY A 181 12.94 -14.57 -6.16
CA GLY A 181 12.44 -13.22 -6.49
C GLY A 181 11.70 -13.21 -7.81
N SER A 182 12.42 -13.34 -8.93
CA SER A 182 11.79 -13.41 -10.25
C SER A 182 10.93 -14.67 -10.42
N ASP A 183 11.38 -15.78 -9.86
CA ASP A 183 10.58 -17.01 -9.76
C ASP A 183 10.04 -17.18 -8.32
N LEU A 184 8.90 -16.59 -8.06
CA LEU A 184 8.19 -16.77 -6.78
C LEU A 184 7.62 -18.19 -6.59
N GLY A 185 7.59 -19.03 -7.63
CA GLY A 185 7.24 -20.45 -7.52
C GLY A 185 8.19 -21.22 -6.60
N ALA A 186 9.45 -20.77 -6.51
CA ALA A 186 10.50 -21.37 -5.68
C ALA A 186 10.50 -20.90 -4.21
N VAL A 187 9.54 -20.10 -3.77
CA VAL A 187 9.41 -19.64 -2.36
C VAL A 187 9.36 -20.83 -1.41
N MET A 188 10.14 -20.79 -0.35
CA MET A 188 10.35 -21.86 0.61
C MET A 188 9.92 -21.54 2.05
N LEU A 189 9.59 -20.29 2.39
CA LEU A 189 9.04 -19.94 3.71
C LEU A 189 7.84 -20.85 3.99
N LYS A 190 7.89 -21.57 5.10
CA LYS A 190 6.88 -22.57 5.46
C LYS A 190 5.76 -21.96 6.28
N ALA A 191 4.54 -22.40 6.00
CA ALA A 191 3.38 -22.21 6.85
C ALA A 191 2.87 -23.58 7.30
N THR A 192 2.92 -23.85 8.61
CA THR A 192 2.47 -25.11 9.19
C THR A 192 1.24 -24.86 10.06
N TRP A 193 0.19 -25.64 9.87
CA TRP A 193 -1.00 -25.53 10.73
C TRP A 193 -0.72 -26.04 12.14
N SER A 194 -1.09 -25.24 13.14
CA SER A 194 -1.03 -25.62 14.56
C SER A 194 -2.40 -25.94 15.09
N GLU A 195 -2.65 -27.21 15.40
CA GLU A 195 -3.92 -27.65 16.02
C GLU A 195 -4.11 -27.04 17.42
N GLU A 196 -3.02 -26.84 18.16
CA GLU A 196 -3.06 -26.26 19.49
C GLU A 196 -3.50 -24.78 19.45
N ARG A 197 -2.95 -24.01 18.48
CA ARG A 197 -3.20 -22.56 18.37
C ARG A 197 -4.31 -22.22 17.40
N GLN A 198 -4.82 -23.18 16.65
CA GLN A 198 -5.83 -22.98 15.59
C GLN A 198 -5.42 -21.87 14.61
N THR A 199 -4.14 -21.86 14.20
CA THR A 199 -3.58 -20.87 13.30
C THR A 199 -2.43 -21.44 12.49
N TRP A 200 -2.05 -20.76 11.40
CA TRP A 200 -0.83 -21.07 10.67
C TRP A 200 0.37 -20.44 11.34
N LEU A 201 1.50 -21.17 11.40
CA LEU A 201 2.77 -20.71 11.94
C LEU A 201 3.78 -20.57 10.80
N LEU A 202 4.29 -19.35 10.61
CA LEU A 202 5.25 -19.02 9.58
C LEU A 202 6.68 -19.20 10.10
N ASN A 203 7.52 -19.88 9.30
CA ASN A 203 8.93 -20.10 9.59
C ASN A 203 9.79 -19.95 8.34
N GLY A 204 10.83 -19.12 8.39
CA GLY A 204 11.75 -18.87 7.28
C GLY A 204 12.23 -17.43 7.19
N VAL A 205 12.70 -17.04 6.02
CA VAL A 205 13.28 -15.71 5.76
C VAL A 205 12.63 -15.09 4.53
N LYS A 206 12.26 -13.84 4.63
CA LYS A 206 11.91 -12.97 3.51
C LYS A 206 12.97 -11.89 3.34
N ARG A 207 13.24 -11.47 2.12
CA ARG A 207 14.27 -10.47 1.82
C ARG A 207 13.83 -9.49 0.76
N PHE A 208 14.38 -8.29 0.81
CA PHE A 208 14.03 -7.18 -0.07
C PHE A 208 12.58 -6.72 0.11
N ILE A 209 12.06 -6.80 1.32
CA ILE A 209 10.67 -6.47 1.61
C ILE A 209 10.53 -4.98 1.91
N THR A 210 9.87 -4.27 1.02
CA THR A 210 9.51 -2.86 1.19
C THR A 210 8.57 -2.71 2.38
N ASN A 211 8.93 -1.81 3.30
CA ASN A 211 8.18 -1.57 4.53
C ASN A 211 7.90 -2.85 5.34
N GLY A 212 8.89 -3.77 5.39
CA GLY A 212 8.70 -5.13 5.92
C GLY A 212 8.34 -5.20 7.41
N ASP A 213 8.41 -4.10 8.15
CA ASP A 213 7.93 -3.98 9.54
C ASP A 213 6.52 -3.35 9.63
N GLY A 214 5.79 -3.30 8.51
CA GLY A 214 4.41 -2.83 8.46
C GLY A 214 3.48 -3.60 9.39
N GLU A 215 2.40 -2.95 9.84
CA GLU A 215 1.46 -3.52 10.80
C GLU A 215 0.69 -4.72 10.23
N VAL A 216 0.40 -4.71 8.93
CA VAL A 216 -0.35 -5.75 8.23
C VAL A 216 0.46 -6.24 7.03
N SER A 217 0.89 -7.50 7.04
CA SER A 217 1.66 -8.09 5.95
C SER A 217 0.89 -9.16 5.19
N LEU A 218 0.94 -9.10 3.86
CA LEU A 218 0.52 -10.20 2.99
C LEU A 218 1.72 -11.09 2.70
N VAL A 219 1.70 -12.31 3.22
CA VAL A 219 2.83 -13.24 3.18
C VAL A 219 2.56 -14.39 2.22
N LEU A 220 3.43 -14.58 1.23
CA LEU A 220 3.40 -15.76 0.37
C LEU A 220 4.21 -16.87 1.04
N ALA A 221 3.56 -17.99 1.36
CA ALA A 221 4.19 -19.10 2.06
C ALA A 221 3.75 -20.47 1.52
N ARG A 222 4.59 -21.46 1.75
CA ARG A 222 4.33 -22.87 1.35
C ARG A 222 3.53 -23.57 2.45
N THR A 223 2.29 -23.91 2.11
CA THR A 223 1.35 -24.64 2.98
C THR A 223 1.27 -26.12 2.65
N GLU A 224 1.84 -26.55 1.51
CA GLU A 224 1.79 -27.95 1.05
C GLU A 224 3.17 -28.60 1.17
N GLU A 225 3.28 -29.59 2.02
CA GLU A 225 4.51 -30.37 2.17
C GLU A 225 4.87 -31.12 0.88
N GLY A 226 6.16 -31.30 0.62
CA GLY A 226 6.69 -32.01 -0.53
C GLY A 226 6.51 -31.31 -1.88
N THR A 227 6.01 -30.08 -1.91
CA THR A 227 5.90 -29.27 -3.13
C THR A 227 7.07 -28.30 -3.27
N THR A 228 7.48 -28.02 -4.52
CA THR A 228 8.57 -27.09 -4.84
C THR A 228 8.17 -26.05 -5.90
N ASP A 229 6.90 -26.02 -6.28
CA ASP A 229 6.34 -25.13 -7.31
C ASP A 229 5.20 -24.25 -6.77
N ALA A 230 4.61 -23.45 -7.65
CA ALA A 230 3.53 -22.51 -7.32
C ALA A 230 2.28 -23.17 -6.70
N ARG A 231 2.04 -24.46 -6.97
CA ARG A 231 0.86 -25.18 -6.47
C ARG A 231 0.89 -25.47 -4.97
N GLY A 232 2.06 -25.31 -4.34
CA GLY A 232 2.21 -25.45 -2.89
C GLY A 232 2.05 -24.14 -2.12
N LEU A 233 1.84 -23.01 -2.79
CA LEU A 233 1.88 -21.69 -2.21
C LEU A 233 0.49 -21.12 -1.93
N SER A 234 0.33 -20.59 -0.72
CA SER A 234 -0.87 -19.87 -0.26
C SER A 234 -0.52 -18.45 0.17
N MET A 235 -1.52 -17.57 0.18
CA MET A 235 -1.42 -16.23 0.73
C MET A 235 -1.92 -16.25 2.17
N LEU A 236 -1.15 -15.63 3.07
CA LEU A 236 -1.54 -15.45 4.46
C LEU A 236 -1.48 -13.96 4.82
N VAL A 237 -2.27 -13.54 5.80
CA VAL A 237 -2.15 -12.23 6.44
C VAL A 237 -1.50 -12.40 7.80
N TYR A 238 -0.46 -11.62 8.06
CA TYR A 238 0.26 -11.53 9.33
C TYR A 238 -0.03 -10.19 9.99
N ASP A 239 -0.23 -10.23 11.29
CA ASP A 239 -0.47 -9.09 12.17
C ASP A 239 0.79 -8.88 13.03
N LYS A 240 1.44 -7.72 12.91
CA LYS A 240 2.66 -7.39 13.65
C LYS A 240 2.48 -7.55 15.17
N ARG A 241 1.28 -7.30 15.69
CA ARG A 241 0.98 -7.42 17.14
C ARG A 241 1.09 -8.85 17.66
N ASP A 242 0.96 -9.85 16.78
CA ASP A 242 1.06 -11.26 17.15
C ASP A 242 2.53 -11.72 17.33
N GLY A 243 3.50 -10.91 16.90
CA GLY A 243 4.94 -11.18 17.05
C GLY A 243 5.45 -12.35 16.22
N GLY A 244 6.68 -12.79 16.51
CA GLY A 244 7.33 -13.90 15.79
C GLY A 244 8.06 -13.47 14.50
N VAL A 245 8.08 -12.20 14.15
CA VAL A 245 8.86 -11.64 13.04
C VAL A 245 9.86 -10.64 13.57
N LYS A 246 11.08 -10.72 13.04
CA LYS A 246 12.19 -9.81 13.37
C LYS A 246 12.78 -9.21 12.10
N VAL A 247 13.06 -7.92 12.13
CA VAL A 247 13.84 -7.24 11.11
C VAL A 247 15.31 -7.50 11.38
N ARG A 248 15.96 -8.34 10.56
CA ARG A 248 17.38 -8.62 10.70
C ARG A 248 18.26 -7.46 10.23
N ARG A 249 17.85 -6.80 9.13
CA ARG A 249 18.55 -5.66 8.56
C ARG A 249 17.66 -4.90 7.57
N ILE A 250 18.07 -3.68 7.28
CA ILE A 250 17.56 -2.85 6.18
C ILE A 250 18.63 -2.79 5.10
N GLU A 251 18.25 -2.94 3.82
CA GLU A 251 19.18 -2.89 2.70
C GLU A 251 19.64 -1.43 2.43
N ASN A 252 20.94 -1.26 2.20
CA ASN A 252 21.49 0.03 1.76
C ASN A 252 21.27 0.20 0.25
N LYS A 253 20.35 1.07 -0.12
CA LYS A 253 19.93 1.28 -1.51
C LYS A 253 20.62 2.48 -2.14
N LEU A 254 20.61 2.55 -3.48
CA LEU A 254 21.13 3.70 -4.25
C LEU A 254 20.20 4.93 -4.17
N GLY A 255 18.91 4.72 -3.95
CA GLY A 255 17.89 5.78 -3.83
C GLY A 255 16.68 5.28 -3.07
N ILE A 256 15.66 6.13 -2.93
CA ILE A 256 14.44 5.86 -2.13
C ILE A 256 14.78 5.30 -0.74
N LYS A 257 15.75 5.94 -0.08
CA LYS A 257 16.34 5.43 1.17
C LYS A 257 15.39 5.56 2.35
N GLY A 258 14.48 6.52 2.34
CA GLY A 258 13.46 6.68 3.39
C GLY A 258 12.52 5.50 3.55
N SER A 259 12.32 4.69 2.48
CA SER A 259 11.56 3.45 2.55
C SER A 259 12.45 2.31 3.07
N PRO A 260 12.13 1.65 4.20
CA PRO A 260 12.89 0.50 4.68
C PRO A 260 12.67 -0.70 3.77
N THR A 261 13.75 -1.26 3.24
CA THR A 261 13.73 -2.53 2.50
C THR A 261 14.36 -3.60 3.38
N CYS A 262 13.52 -4.47 3.96
CA CYS A 262 13.88 -5.32 5.07
C CYS A 262 14.28 -6.75 4.65
N GLU A 263 15.14 -7.37 5.47
CA GLU A 263 15.26 -8.80 5.59
C GLU A 263 14.56 -9.23 6.88
N LEU A 264 13.55 -10.10 6.74
CA LEU A 264 12.67 -10.56 7.81
C LEU A 264 12.95 -12.01 8.18
N VAL A 265 12.96 -12.30 9.48
CA VAL A 265 13.06 -13.67 10.01
C VAL A 265 11.77 -14.02 10.73
N PHE A 266 11.08 -15.03 10.24
CA PHE A 266 9.86 -15.57 10.80
C PHE A 266 10.18 -16.77 11.70
N THR A 267 9.69 -16.74 12.93
CA THR A 267 9.87 -17.82 13.92
C THR A 267 8.53 -18.10 14.60
N ASN A 268 7.83 -19.12 14.14
CA ASN A 268 6.48 -19.48 14.60
C ASN A 268 5.52 -18.28 14.62
N ALA A 269 5.64 -17.37 13.63
CA ALA A 269 4.79 -16.19 13.53
C ALA A 269 3.37 -16.60 13.15
N PRO A 270 2.33 -16.25 13.97
CA PRO A 270 0.95 -16.61 13.67
C PRO A 270 0.44 -15.86 12.44
N ALA A 271 -0.33 -16.54 11.59
CA ALA A 271 -0.93 -15.92 10.41
C ALA A 271 -2.25 -16.59 10.03
N GLN A 272 -3.10 -15.86 9.33
CA GLN A 272 -4.41 -16.34 8.87
C GLN A 272 -4.42 -16.53 7.36
N LEU A 273 -5.08 -17.58 6.87
CA LEU A 273 -5.17 -17.87 5.44
C LEU A 273 -6.08 -16.84 4.74
N VAL A 274 -5.59 -16.28 3.63
CA VAL A 274 -6.36 -15.39 2.75
C VAL A 274 -6.90 -16.21 1.58
N GLY A 275 -8.22 -16.32 1.48
CA GLY A 275 -8.89 -17.10 0.43
C GLY A 275 -8.60 -18.59 0.52
N ASP A 276 -8.40 -19.22 -0.63
CA ASP A 276 -8.19 -20.67 -0.74
C ASP A 276 -6.71 -21.06 -0.70
N ARG A 277 -6.40 -22.21 -0.07
CA ARG A 277 -5.05 -22.81 -0.14
C ARG A 277 -4.63 -23.05 -1.58
N LYS A 278 -3.33 -23.03 -1.86
CA LYS A 278 -2.70 -23.28 -3.18
C LYS A 278 -2.96 -22.22 -4.24
N MET A 279 -3.76 -21.19 -3.93
CA MET A 279 -4.08 -20.12 -4.87
C MET A 279 -3.20 -18.85 -4.66
N GLY A 280 -2.25 -18.91 -3.71
CA GLY A 280 -1.46 -17.76 -3.30
C GLY A 280 -0.77 -17.05 -4.45
N LEU A 281 0.05 -17.76 -5.23
CA LEU A 281 0.79 -17.16 -6.34
C LEU A 281 -0.09 -16.93 -7.56
N ILE A 282 -0.80 -17.95 -8.01
CA ILE A 282 -1.46 -17.95 -9.32
C ILE A 282 -2.70 -17.05 -9.39
N LYS A 283 -3.27 -16.66 -8.24
CA LYS A 283 -4.44 -15.80 -8.17
C LYS A 283 -4.16 -14.52 -7.37
N TYR A 284 -3.81 -14.66 -6.09
CA TYR A 284 -3.79 -13.52 -5.17
C TYR A 284 -2.56 -12.63 -5.39
N VAL A 285 -1.35 -13.20 -5.49
CA VAL A 285 -0.15 -12.42 -5.80
C VAL A 285 -0.25 -11.79 -7.19
N MET A 286 -0.82 -12.47 -8.18
CA MET A 286 -0.96 -11.90 -9.52
C MET A 286 -1.90 -10.70 -9.54
N SER A 287 -3.01 -10.72 -8.77
CA SER A 287 -3.90 -9.57 -8.61
C SER A 287 -3.18 -8.42 -7.92
N LEU A 288 -2.55 -8.69 -6.77
CA LEU A 288 -1.76 -7.74 -6.00
C LEU A 288 -0.67 -7.06 -6.84
N MET A 289 0.10 -7.85 -7.59
CA MET A 289 1.17 -7.33 -8.44
C MET A 289 0.67 -6.49 -9.63
N ASN A 290 -0.53 -6.74 -10.12
CA ASN A 290 -1.11 -5.90 -11.17
C ASN A 290 -1.46 -4.50 -10.65
N ALA A 291 -2.00 -4.39 -9.44
CA ALA A 291 -2.23 -3.10 -8.78
C ALA A 291 -0.90 -2.39 -8.47
N ALA A 292 0.07 -3.09 -7.88
CA ALA A 292 1.39 -2.55 -7.58
C ALA A 292 2.12 -2.01 -8.83
N ARG A 293 2.00 -2.67 -10.00
CA ARG A 293 2.59 -2.18 -11.25
C ARG A 293 2.00 -0.85 -11.70
N LEU A 294 0.72 -0.64 -11.48
CA LEU A 294 0.06 0.63 -11.77
C LEU A 294 0.58 1.74 -10.85
N GLY A 295 0.74 1.44 -9.54
CA GLY A 295 1.35 2.34 -8.56
C GLY A 295 2.79 2.75 -8.97
N ILE A 296 3.63 1.78 -9.33
CA ILE A 296 5.01 2.05 -9.80
C ILE A 296 5.02 2.89 -11.10
N GLY A 297 4.02 2.70 -11.98
CA GLY A 297 3.84 3.56 -13.15
C GLY A 297 3.60 5.01 -12.76
N ALA A 298 2.69 5.26 -11.82
CA ALA A 298 2.40 6.59 -11.29
C ALA A 298 3.60 7.19 -10.53
N GLN A 299 4.30 6.39 -9.72
CA GLN A 299 5.54 6.77 -9.04
C GLN A 299 6.60 7.26 -10.05
N SER A 300 6.78 6.53 -11.15
CA SER A 300 7.73 6.90 -12.20
C SER A 300 7.39 8.24 -12.84
N VAL A 301 6.10 8.52 -13.09
CA VAL A 301 5.65 9.83 -13.62
C VAL A 301 5.90 10.94 -12.61
N GLY A 302 5.58 10.73 -11.33
CA GLY A 302 5.85 11.67 -10.24
C GLY A 302 7.35 12.03 -10.14
N CYS A 303 8.22 11.03 -10.18
CA CYS A 303 9.68 11.22 -10.20
C CYS A 303 10.15 11.99 -11.42
N LEU A 304 9.63 11.70 -12.61
CA LEU A 304 9.96 12.42 -13.83
C LEU A 304 9.55 13.88 -13.78
N LEU A 305 8.41 14.21 -13.20
CA LEU A 305 7.96 15.59 -13.01
C LEU A 305 8.92 16.40 -12.12
N TYR A 306 9.56 15.75 -11.17
CA TYR A 306 10.56 16.37 -10.29
C TYR A 306 11.93 16.51 -10.99
N THR A 307 12.40 15.47 -11.69
CA THR A 307 13.78 15.34 -12.17
C THR A 307 13.99 15.83 -13.60
N SER A 308 12.97 15.76 -14.47
CA SER A 308 13.13 16.13 -15.88
C SER A 308 13.04 17.64 -16.09
N PRO A 309 14.01 18.26 -16.80
CA PRO A 309 13.88 19.65 -17.24
C PRO A 309 12.75 19.73 -18.28
N SER A 310 11.60 20.24 -17.87
CA SER A 310 10.50 20.52 -18.78
C SER A 310 10.65 21.91 -19.40
N PRO A 311 10.35 22.12 -20.69
CA PRO A 311 10.30 23.46 -21.29
C PRO A 311 9.38 24.44 -20.55
N THR A 312 8.37 23.94 -19.86
CA THR A 312 7.48 24.72 -19.02
C THR A 312 8.09 25.14 -17.69
N ARG A 313 9.10 24.41 -17.16
CA ARG A 313 9.87 24.80 -15.97
C ARG A 313 10.93 25.85 -16.25
N LEU A 314 11.45 25.91 -17.46
CA LEU A 314 12.45 26.90 -17.87
C LEU A 314 11.86 28.30 -18.09
N ARG A 315 10.53 28.46 -18.01
CA ARG A 315 9.83 29.76 -18.18
C ARG A 315 9.28 30.36 -16.89
N ARG A 316 9.66 29.81 -15.72
CA ARG A 316 9.30 30.36 -14.40
C ARG A 316 10.49 30.97 -13.70
#